data_d72f2f522930949f1483faab53a900ad
#
_entry.id   d72f2f522930949f1483faab53a900ad
#
_cell.length_a   1.000
_cell.length_b   1.000
_cell.length_c   1.000
_cell.angle_alpha   90.00
_cell.angle_beta   90.00
_cell.angle_gamma   90.00
#
_symmetry.space_group_name_H-M   'P 1'
#
loop_
_entity.id
_entity.type
_entity.pdbx_description
1 polymer ?
#
loop_
_entity_poly.entity_id
_entity_poly.type
_entity_poly.pdbx_seq_one_letter_code
_entity_poly.pdbx_strand_id
1 'polypeptide(L)'
;MLLMTASCSKKPDSSLPAKLVYEQTDQDLGSVIIEDGTRVVKYTIRNDGGHYIYLADVVSSCDCTKLDFSRDNLWAGEKTTIKVTFDPKDLPEGDFERMIGVYTNMKQRPDTLYFHGVAKHK
;
A
#
# COMPACT_ATOMS: atom_id res chain seq x y z
N MET A 1 15.73 -39.27 -23.17
CA MET A 1 16.04 -37.94 -22.78
C MET A 1 15.01 -37.41 -21.78
N LEU A 2 15.45 -37.01 -20.71
CA LEU A 2 14.55 -36.55 -19.71
C LEU A 2 14.45 -35.04 -19.73
N LEU A 3 13.29 -34.57 -19.87
CA LEU A 3 13.08 -33.19 -19.77
C LEU A 3 12.66 -32.84 -18.38
N MET A 4 13.53 -32.20 -17.71
CA MET A 4 13.18 -31.66 -16.43
C MET A 4 12.49 -30.36 -16.61
N THR A 5 11.26 -30.38 -16.44
CA THR A 5 10.59 -29.12 -16.29
C THR A 5 10.80 -28.68 -14.87
N ALA A 6 11.64 -27.74 -14.71
CA ALA A 6 11.74 -27.10 -13.43
C ALA A 6 10.36 -26.59 -13.08
N SER A 7 9.79 -27.18 -12.12
CA SER A 7 8.55 -26.67 -11.59
C SER A 7 8.81 -25.28 -11.05
N CYS A 8 8.18 -24.32 -11.62
CA CYS A 8 8.28 -22.96 -11.14
C CYS A 8 7.41 -22.70 -9.93
N SER A 9 6.84 -23.71 -9.35
CA SER A 9 6.06 -23.51 -8.15
C SER A 9 7.00 -23.07 -7.04
N LYS A 10 6.94 -21.82 -6.71
CA LYS A 10 7.67 -21.30 -5.58
C LYS A 10 6.97 -21.76 -4.33
N LYS A 11 7.51 -22.78 -3.72
CA LYS A 11 7.04 -23.15 -2.40
C LYS A 11 7.47 -22.08 -1.43
N PRO A 12 6.57 -21.64 -0.54
CA PRO A 12 6.98 -20.73 0.51
C PRO A 12 8.08 -21.42 1.34
N ASP A 13 9.21 -20.81 1.39
CA ASP A 13 10.30 -21.27 2.23
C ASP A 13 10.42 -20.30 3.40
N SER A 14 9.85 -20.67 4.54
CA SER A 14 9.85 -19.80 5.71
C SER A 14 11.23 -19.59 6.30
N SER A 15 12.23 -20.33 5.85
CA SER A 15 13.61 -20.08 6.26
C SER A 15 14.20 -18.88 5.57
N LEU A 16 13.64 -18.45 4.44
CA LEU A 16 14.09 -17.25 3.74
C LEU A 16 13.46 -16.01 4.37
N PRO A 17 14.18 -14.89 4.38
CA PRO A 17 13.62 -13.68 4.96
C PRO A 17 12.41 -13.18 4.18
N ALA A 18 11.54 -12.50 4.86
CA ALA A 18 10.45 -11.79 4.22
C ALA A 18 11.01 -10.59 3.45
N LYS A 19 10.38 -10.27 2.33
CA LYS A 19 10.77 -9.10 1.55
C LYS A 19 9.53 -8.45 0.98
N LEU A 20 9.20 -7.28 1.49
CA LEU A 20 8.03 -6.54 1.06
C LEU A 20 8.44 -5.48 0.04
N VAL A 21 7.79 -5.50 -1.11
CA VAL A 21 8.04 -4.55 -2.18
C VAL A 21 6.76 -3.75 -2.42
N TYR A 22 6.89 -2.44 -2.39
CA TYR A 22 5.81 -1.52 -2.72
C TYR A 22 5.97 -1.11 -4.18
N GLU A 23 4.92 -1.28 -4.97
CA GLU A 23 4.97 -0.87 -6.38
C GLU A 23 5.04 0.65 -6.50
N GLN A 24 4.40 1.35 -5.57
CA GLN A 24 4.48 2.81 -5.49
C GLN A 24 4.48 3.21 -4.03
N THR A 25 5.33 4.16 -3.68
CA THR A 25 5.40 4.68 -2.31
C THR A 25 4.92 6.12 -2.22
N ASP A 26 4.82 6.82 -3.34
CA ASP A 26 4.37 8.20 -3.40
C ASP A 26 3.53 8.37 -4.66
N GLN A 27 2.34 8.89 -4.51
CA GLN A 27 1.43 9.09 -5.64
C GLN A 27 1.04 10.54 -5.75
N ASP A 28 1.20 11.07 -6.97
CA ASP A 28 0.80 12.43 -7.30
C ASP A 28 -0.62 12.40 -7.85
N LEU A 29 -1.55 12.99 -7.13
CA LEU A 29 -2.94 13.04 -7.55
C LEU A 29 -3.22 14.19 -8.50
N GLY A 30 -2.24 15.07 -8.69
CA GLY A 30 -2.44 16.26 -9.53
C GLY A 30 -3.41 17.24 -8.90
N SER A 31 -4.26 17.82 -9.72
CA SER A 31 -5.30 18.73 -9.24
C SER A 31 -6.45 17.93 -8.65
N VAL A 32 -6.80 18.25 -7.41
CA VAL A 32 -7.91 17.64 -6.69
C VAL A 32 -8.97 18.72 -6.50
N ILE A 33 -10.13 18.53 -7.13
CA ILE A 33 -11.23 19.47 -6.99
C ILE A 33 -12.01 19.12 -5.74
N ILE A 34 -12.03 20.06 -4.81
CA ILE A 34 -12.54 19.84 -3.45
C ILE A 34 -14.01 19.42 -3.49
N GLU A 35 -14.79 19.98 -4.41
CA GLU A 35 -16.22 19.71 -4.53
C GLU A 35 -16.56 18.42 -5.29
N ASP A 36 -15.58 17.76 -5.88
CA ASP A 36 -15.84 16.58 -6.71
C ASP A 36 -16.01 15.28 -5.91
N GLY A 37 -15.92 15.35 -4.59
CA GLY A 37 -16.12 14.18 -3.75
C GLY A 37 -14.84 13.41 -3.48
N THR A 38 -15.00 12.19 -3.01
CA THR A 38 -13.87 11.37 -2.57
C THR A 38 -12.99 10.91 -3.73
N ARG A 39 -11.73 10.69 -3.41
CA ARG A 39 -10.73 10.11 -4.31
C ARG A 39 -10.25 8.80 -3.73
N VAL A 40 -9.90 7.88 -4.59
CA VAL A 40 -9.36 6.58 -4.18
C VAL A 40 -7.91 6.48 -4.61
N VAL A 41 -7.04 6.15 -3.65
CA VAL A 41 -5.62 5.93 -3.89
C VAL A 41 -5.34 4.48 -3.52
N LYS A 42 -4.66 3.76 -4.40
CA LYS A 42 -4.35 2.34 -4.17
C LYS A 42 -2.85 2.12 -4.18
N TYR A 43 -2.39 1.34 -3.21
CA TYR A 43 -1.00 0.92 -3.12
C TYR A 43 -0.95 -0.58 -3.20
N THR A 44 -0.22 -1.09 -4.17
CA THR A 44 -0.04 -2.54 -4.34
C THR A 44 1.28 -2.93 -3.73
N ILE A 45 1.25 -3.97 -2.93
CA ILE A 45 2.44 -4.52 -2.28
C ILE A 45 2.58 -5.99 -2.64
N ARG A 46 3.83 -6.45 -2.68
CA ARG A 46 4.16 -7.81 -3.09
C ARG A 46 5.17 -8.40 -2.13
N ASN A 47 5.00 -9.66 -1.81
CA ASN A 47 5.97 -10.40 -1.02
C ASN A 47 6.95 -11.11 -1.96
N ASP A 48 8.15 -10.57 -2.05
CA ASP A 48 9.22 -11.15 -2.88
C ASP A 48 10.17 -12.05 -2.07
N GLY A 49 9.90 -12.25 -0.79
CA GLY A 49 10.70 -13.11 0.07
C GLY A 49 10.10 -14.49 0.20
N GLY A 50 10.66 -15.27 1.11
CA GLY A 50 10.18 -16.63 1.39
C GLY A 50 9.23 -16.70 2.58
N HIS A 51 9.42 -15.84 3.57
CA HIS A 51 8.59 -15.82 4.75
C HIS A 51 7.29 -15.05 4.50
N TYR A 52 6.20 -15.50 5.09
CA TYR A 52 4.93 -14.79 4.93
C TYR A 52 4.99 -13.41 5.60
N ILE A 53 4.17 -12.51 5.07
CA ILE A 53 4.00 -11.17 5.61
C ILE A 53 2.50 -10.96 5.87
N TYR A 54 2.17 -10.28 6.95
CA TYR A 54 0.82 -9.77 7.12
C TYR A 54 0.87 -8.31 7.54
N LEU A 55 -0.18 -7.59 7.18
CA LEU A 55 -0.33 -6.21 7.61
C LEU A 55 -0.98 -6.21 8.99
N ALA A 56 -0.22 -5.79 9.98
CA ALA A 56 -0.71 -5.73 11.35
C ALA A 56 -1.66 -4.55 11.52
N ASP A 57 -1.33 -3.43 10.89
CA ASP A 57 -2.18 -2.25 10.91
C ASP A 57 -1.79 -1.30 9.79
N VAL A 58 -2.71 -0.45 9.39
CA VAL A 58 -2.48 0.63 8.45
C VAL A 58 -3.13 1.87 9.03
N VAL A 59 -2.37 2.93 9.16
CA VAL A 59 -2.84 4.15 9.80
C VAL A 59 -2.60 5.35 8.87
N SER A 60 -3.43 6.36 9.00
CA SER A 60 -3.33 7.56 8.19
C SER A 60 -3.03 8.77 9.07
N SER A 61 -2.30 9.73 8.51
CA SER A 61 -2.05 11.02 9.16
C SER A 61 -3.27 11.94 9.15
N CYS A 62 -4.35 11.55 8.49
CA CYS A 62 -5.53 12.41 8.31
C CYS A 62 -6.80 11.64 8.60
N ASP A 63 -7.69 12.23 9.40
CA ASP A 63 -9.04 11.67 9.64
C ASP A 63 -9.91 11.71 8.39
N CYS A 64 -9.45 12.37 7.35
CA CYS A 64 -10.16 12.49 6.07
C CYS A 64 -10.05 11.23 5.21
N THR A 65 -9.41 10.20 5.70
CA THR A 65 -9.18 8.97 4.93
C THR A 65 -9.87 7.79 5.57
N LYS A 66 -10.30 6.87 4.71
CA LYS A 66 -10.80 5.57 5.10
C LYS A 66 -9.89 4.52 4.49
N LEU A 67 -9.42 3.60 5.31
CA LEU A 67 -8.45 2.60 4.90
C LEU A 67 -9.12 1.23 4.80
N ASP A 68 -8.82 0.53 3.71
CA ASP A 68 -9.32 -0.82 3.47
C ASP A 68 -8.15 -1.70 3.05
N PHE A 69 -7.89 -2.75 3.82
CA PHE A 69 -6.77 -3.64 3.57
C PHE A 69 -7.03 -5.01 4.20
N SER A 70 -6.36 -6.03 3.69
CA SER A 70 -6.46 -7.39 4.21
C SER A 70 -5.40 -7.62 5.28
N ARG A 71 -5.80 -8.33 6.35
CA ARG A 71 -4.87 -8.78 7.38
C ARG A 71 -4.44 -10.22 7.18
N ASP A 72 -4.82 -10.83 6.07
CA ASP A 72 -4.45 -12.20 5.74
C ASP A 72 -2.95 -12.31 5.48
N ASN A 73 -2.41 -13.50 5.70
CA ASN A 73 -1.03 -13.76 5.35
C ASN A 73 -0.80 -13.60 3.87
N LEU A 74 0.25 -12.88 3.53
CA LEU A 74 0.71 -12.69 2.17
C LEU A 74 1.90 -13.62 1.99
N TRP A 75 1.70 -14.67 1.20
CA TRP A 75 2.73 -15.68 0.99
C TRP A 75 3.67 -15.26 -0.14
N ALA A 76 4.78 -15.97 -0.27
CA ALA A 76 5.78 -15.67 -1.29
C ALA A 76 5.13 -15.53 -2.67
N GLY A 77 5.42 -14.43 -3.35
CA GLY A 77 4.92 -14.14 -4.68
C GLY A 77 3.54 -13.51 -4.75
N GLU A 78 2.84 -13.43 -3.63
CA GLU A 78 1.50 -12.86 -3.61
C GLU A 78 1.51 -11.36 -3.51
N LYS A 79 0.44 -10.75 -3.98
CA LYS A 79 0.20 -9.31 -3.92
C LYS A 79 -1.05 -9.01 -3.10
N THR A 80 -1.07 -7.84 -2.51
CA THR A 80 -2.28 -7.29 -1.89
C THR A 80 -2.32 -5.78 -2.13
N THR A 81 -3.49 -5.19 -1.96
CA THR A 81 -3.69 -3.77 -2.21
C THR A 81 -4.24 -3.09 -0.97
N ILE A 82 -3.66 -1.95 -0.63
CA ILE A 82 -4.20 -1.04 0.38
C ILE A 82 -5.00 0.01 -0.37
N LYS A 83 -6.27 0.12 -0.05
CA LYS A 83 -7.16 1.10 -0.67
C LYS A 83 -7.40 2.24 0.31
N VAL A 84 -7.08 3.45 -0.12
CA VAL A 84 -7.27 4.66 0.67
C VAL A 84 -8.35 5.48 0.00
N THR A 85 -9.46 5.69 0.71
CA THR A 85 -10.51 6.59 0.24
C THR A 85 -10.32 7.92 0.96
N PHE A 86 -10.12 8.96 0.19
CA PHE A 86 -9.73 10.27 0.68
C PHE A 86 -10.81 11.30 0.35
N ASP A 87 -11.27 12.03 1.36
CA ASP A 87 -12.28 13.07 1.18
C ASP A 87 -11.63 14.44 1.27
N PRO A 88 -11.58 15.21 0.18
CA PRO A 88 -10.90 16.49 0.18
C PRO A 88 -11.73 17.66 0.74
N LYS A 89 -12.95 17.42 1.19
CA LYS A 89 -13.90 18.50 1.50
C LYS A 89 -13.38 19.56 2.48
N ASP A 90 -12.51 19.17 3.41
CA ASP A 90 -11.98 20.07 4.44
C ASP A 90 -10.56 20.54 4.15
N LEU A 91 -10.03 20.24 2.96
CA LEU A 91 -8.70 20.70 2.61
C LEU A 91 -8.69 22.18 2.29
N PRO A 92 -7.69 22.93 2.79
CA PRO A 92 -7.45 24.26 2.24
C PRO A 92 -6.94 24.17 0.82
N GLU A 93 -7.17 25.20 0.03
CA GLU A 93 -6.58 25.29 -1.30
C GLU A 93 -5.05 25.29 -1.21
N GLY A 94 -4.43 24.68 -2.19
CA GLY A 94 -2.98 24.64 -2.29
C GLY A 94 -2.42 23.23 -2.20
N ASP A 95 -1.13 23.16 -2.07
CA ASP A 95 -0.41 21.89 -1.98
C ASP A 95 -0.79 21.15 -0.72
N PHE A 96 -0.96 19.86 -0.84
CA PHE A 96 -1.18 18.99 0.32
C PHE A 96 -0.40 17.68 0.16
N GLU A 97 -0.06 17.09 1.30
CA GLU A 97 0.56 15.77 1.37
C GLU A 97 -0.03 15.02 2.54
N ARG A 98 -0.24 13.72 2.35
CA ARG A 98 -0.73 12.83 3.40
C ARG A 98 0.14 11.59 3.46
N MET A 99 0.25 11.04 4.66
CA MET A 99 1.10 9.87 4.91
C MET A 99 0.25 8.72 5.40
N ILE A 100 0.66 7.52 4.98
CA ILE A 100 0.06 6.26 5.42
C ILE A 100 1.16 5.43 6.04
N GLY A 101 0.97 5.02 7.28
CA GLY A 101 1.90 4.12 7.96
C GLY A 101 1.44 2.68 7.83
N VAL A 102 2.33 1.80 7.40
CA VAL A 102 2.03 0.38 7.19
C VAL A 102 2.85 -0.43 8.18
N TYR A 103 2.15 -1.06 9.13
CA TYR A 103 2.78 -1.93 10.13
C TYR A 103 2.66 -3.37 9.67
N THR A 104 3.76 -4.09 9.72
CA THR A 104 3.82 -5.49 9.29
C THR A 104 4.44 -6.35 10.38
N ASN A 105 4.40 -7.67 10.17
CA ASN A 105 5.11 -8.60 11.05
C ASN A 105 6.62 -8.60 10.85
N MET A 106 7.13 -7.85 9.86
CA MET A 106 8.56 -7.87 9.56
C MET A 106 9.38 -7.03 10.52
N LYS A 107 8.81 -5.94 11.03
CA LYS A 107 9.54 -5.01 11.89
C LYS A 107 8.56 -4.17 12.69
N GLN A 108 9.06 -3.53 13.73
CA GLN A 108 8.24 -2.74 14.64
C GLN A 108 7.92 -1.36 14.07
N ARG A 109 8.76 -0.84 13.18
CA ARG A 109 8.52 0.47 12.58
C ARG A 109 7.58 0.34 11.39
N PRO A 110 6.70 1.32 11.18
CA PRO A 110 5.90 1.31 9.96
C PRO A 110 6.73 1.73 8.76
N ASP A 111 6.36 1.20 7.61
CA ASP A 111 6.76 1.77 6.35
C ASP A 111 5.83 2.94 6.05
N THR A 112 6.32 3.96 5.37
CA THR A 112 5.53 5.15 5.08
C THR A 112 5.25 5.25 3.60
N LEU A 113 3.96 5.43 3.29
CA LEU A 113 3.50 5.72 1.94
C LEU A 113 2.96 7.14 1.93
N TYR A 114 3.03 7.78 0.76
CA TYR A 114 2.61 9.16 0.61
C TYR A 114 1.65 9.31 -0.56
N PHE A 115 0.78 10.28 -0.47
CA PHE A 115 0.11 10.82 -1.64
C PHE A 115 0.02 12.34 -1.47
N HIS A 116 0.05 13.04 -2.58
CA HIS A 116 0.07 14.49 -2.58
C HIS A 116 -0.65 15.03 -3.81
N GLY A 117 -0.93 16.30 -3.79
CA GLY A 117 -1.57 16.97 -4.90
C GLY A 117 -1.77 18.44 -4.62
N VAL A 118 -2.57 19.07 -5.44
CA VAL A 118 -2.95 20.46 -5.28
C VAL A 118 -4.47 20.53 -5.18
N ALA A 119 -4.96 20.99 -4.03
CA ALA A 119 -6.40 21.14 -3.80
C ALA A 119 -6.88 22.45 -4.40
N LYS A 120 -7.99 22.40 -5.11
CA LYS A 120 -8.57 23.55 -5.77
C LYS A 120 -10.08 23.53 -5.61
N HIS A 121 -10.67 24.69 -5.50
CA HIS A 121 -12.12 24.84 -5.65
C HIS A 121 -12.51 24.82 -7.11
N LYS A 122 -13.71 24.36 -7.35
CA LYS A 122 -14.28 24.29 -8.69
C LYS A 122 -14.50 25.69 -9.27
#